data_acd003ad1096fb9142a3310507dc702e
#
_entry.id   acd003ad1096fb9142a3310507dc702e
#
_cell.length_a   1.000
_cell.length_b   1.000
_cell.length_c   1.000
_cell.angle_alpha   90.00
_cell.angle_beta   90.00
_cell.angle_gamma   90.00
#
_symmetry.space_group_name_H-M   'P 1'
#
loop_
_entity.id
_entity.type
_entity.pdbx_description
1 polymer ?
#
loop_
_entity_poly.entity_id
_entity_poly.type
_entity_poly.pdbx_seq_one_letter_code
_entity_poly.pdbx_strand_id
1 'polypeptide(L)'
;MAFRNRFGWSVSRERLFDECPRKYYFHYYLSWGGWERSAPLVAREAFKLKRLVPLALWRGQLVHYVVSKVLQSMKVKGRVPDRAEVERYTAERFEAQLEFSRGRRYLTEPKKRGDRIEVDWLALVDHEYGR
;
A
#
# COMPACT_ATOMS: atom_id res chain seq x y z
N MET A 1 5.82 3.36 -24.23
CA MET A 1 4.66 4.28 -24.27
C MET A 1 4.67 5.13 -23.00
N ALA A 2 4.83 6.42 -23.10
CA ALA A 2 4.77 7.31 -21.91
C ALA A 2 3.31 7.42 -21.45
N PHE A 3 3.03 7.01 -20.22
CA PHE A 3 1.72 7.20 -19.61
C PHE A 3 1.51 8.70 -19.35
N ARG A 4 0.56 9.31 -20.03
CA ARG A 4 0.20 10.70 -19.78
C ARG A 4 -0.80 10.78 -18.64
N ASN A 5 -0.56 11.71 -17.70
CA ASN A 5 -1.56 12.05 -16.70
C ASN A 5 -2.74 12.72 -17.40
N ARG A 6 -3.93 12.13 -17.25
CA ARG A 6 -5.15 12.71 -17.80
C ARG A 6 -5.98 13.30 -16.67
N PHE A 7 -6.51 14.48 -16.90
CA PHE A 7 -7.50 15.03 -15.99
C PHE A 7 -8.71 14.11 -15.91
N GLY A 8 -9.16 13.86 -14.70
CA GLY A 8 -10.38 13.12 -14.43
C GLY A 8 -10.98 13.63 -13.13
N TRP A 9 -12.28 13.68 -13.04
CA TRP A 9 -12.99 14.09 -11.83
C TRP A 9 -13.71 12.90 -11.21
N SER A 10 -13.74 12.85 -9.88
CA SER A 10 -14.46 11.84 -9.10
C SER A 10 -14.77 12.41 -7.71
N VAL A 11 -15.73 11.83 -7.02
CA VAL A 11 -16.10 12.23 -5.65
C VAL A 11 -14.89 12.24 -4.70
N SER A 12 -13.99 11.25 -4.82
CA SER A 12 -12.77 11.21 -4.01
C SER A 12 -11.78 12.33 -4.34
N ARG A 13 -11.72 12.73 -5.62
CA ARG A 13 -10.88 13.85 -6.05
C ARG A 13 -11.45 15.19 -5.58
N GLU A 14 -12.76 15.38 -5.69
CA GLU A 14 -13.46 16.55 -5.18
C GLU A 14 -13.22 16.72 -3.69
N ARG A 15 -13.49 15.67 -2.90
CA ARG A 15 -13.25 15.68 -1.46
C ARG A 15 -11.82 16.06 -1.09
N LEU A 16 -10.83 15.51 -1.80
CA LEU A 16 -9.43 15.81 -1.52
C LEU A 16 -9.06 17.25 -1.92
N PHE A 17 -9.68 17.77 -2.98
CA PHE A 17 -9.50 19.16 -3.40
C PHE A 17 -10.11 20.14 -2.40
N ASP A 18 -11.33 19.87 -1.93
CA ASP A 18 -12.02 20.67 -0.92
C ASP A 18 -11.28 20.65 0.43
N GLU A 19 -10.74 19.48 0.81
CA GLU A 19 -9.90 19.36 2.00
C GLU A 19 -8.63 20.22 1.90
N CYS A 20 -7.92 20.12 0.80
CA CYS A 20 -6.69 20.87 0.55
C CYS A 20 -6.26 20.80 -0.92
N PRO A 21 -6.35 21.90 -1.71
CA PRO A 21 -5.92 21.92 -3.10
C PRO A 21 -4.45 21.55 -3.29
N ARG A 22 -3.59 21.91 -2.34
CA ARG A 22 -2.15 21.54 -2.36
C ARG A 22 -1.94 20.03 -2.20
N LYS A 23 -2.68 19.39 -1.29
CA LYS A 23 -2.69 17.94 -1.10
C LYS A 23 -3.19 17.23 -2.35
N TYR A 24 -4.25 17.75 -2.98
CA TYR A 24 -4.76 17.27 -4.26
C TYR A 24 -3.71 17.32 -5.35
N TYR A 25 -2.99 18.45 -5.50
CA TYR A 25 -1.91 18.60 -6.47
C TYR A 25 -0.80 17.57 -6.24
N PHE A 26 -0.33 17.41 -5.00
CA PHE A 26 0.71 16.43 -4.68
C PHE A 26 0.25 15.00 -4.96
N HIS A 27 -1.00 14.70 -4.66
CA HIS A 27 -1.55 13.36 -4.82
C HIS A 27 -1.73 12.94 -6.28
N TYR A 28 -2.24 13.83 -7.12
CA TYR A 28 -2.64 13.47 -8.49
C TYR A 28 -1.68 13.95 -9.57
N TYR A 29 -0.91 14.98 -9.32
CA TYR A 29 -0.03 15.59 -10.33
C TYR A 29 1.44 15.46 -9.99
N LEU A 30 1.90 15.93 -8.85
CA LEU A 30 3.32 15.89 -8.49
C LEU A 30 3.84 14.46 -8.36
N SER A 31 3.05 13.55 -7.80
CA SER A 31 3.42 12.14 -7.65
C SER A 31 3.38 11.33 -8.96
N TRP A 32 2.87 11.94 -10.04
CA TRP A 32 2.73 11.23 -11.32
C TRP A 32 4.10 10.92 -11.92
N GLY A 33 4.27 9.68 -12.37
CA GLY A 33 5.57 9.20 -12.88
C GLY A 33 6.59 8.88 -11.79
N GLY A 34 6.31 9.16 -10.52
CA GLY A 34 7.24 8.95 -9.41
C GLY A 34 7.63 7.49 -9.16
N TRP A 35 7.00 6.54 -9.83
CA TRP A 35 7.38 5.11 -9.87
C TRP A 35 8.58 4.83 -10.78
N GLU A 36 8.94 5.76 -11.67
CA GLU A 36 10.06 5.62 -12.56
C GLU A 36 11.37 6.01 -11.86
N ARG A 37 12.44 5.25 -12.12
CA ARG A 37 13.76 5.56 -11.53
C ARG A 37 14.32 6.89 -12.02
N SER A 38 14.01 7.28 -13.25
CA SER A 38 14.43 8.53 -13.89
C SER A 38 13.59 9.73 -13.49
N ALA A 39 12.51 9.55 -12.73
CA ALA A 39 11.65 10.64 -12.30
C ALA A 39 12.37 11.59 -11.35
N PRO A 40 12.02 12.90 -11.35
CA PRO A 40 12.55 13.86 -10.39
C PRO A 40 12.38 13.39 -8.95
N LEU A 41 13.35 13.68 -8.08
CA LEU A 41 13.34 13.24 -6.68
C LEU A 41 12.04 13.62 -5.96
N VAL A 42 11.57 14.85 -6.16
CA VAL A 42 10.32 15.35 -5.56
C VAL A 42 9.10 14.51 -5.97
N ALA A 43 9.00 14.12 -7.24
CA ALA A 43 7.92 13.27 -7.74
C ALA A 43 8.00 11.86 -7.13
N ARG A 44 9.21 11.33 -7.00
CA ARG A 44 9.45 10.02 -6.35
C ARG A 44 9.07 10.04 -4.88
N GLU A 45 9.44 11.08 -4.15
CA GLU A 45 9.08 11.24 -2.75
C GLU A 45 7.56 11.43 -2.58
N ALA A 46 6.92 12.27 -3.39
CA ALA A 46 5.47 12.43 -3.39
C ALA A 46 4.74 11.12 -3.70
N PHE A 47 5.27 10.32 -4.62
CA PHE A 47 4.74 9.00 -4.94
C PHE A 47 4.86 8.04 -3.76
N LYS A 48 5.99 8.05 -3.06
CA LYS A 48 6.19 7.24 -1.85
C LYS A 48 5.20 7.63 -0.75
N LEU A 49 5.12 8.91 -0.42
CA LEU A 49 4.20 9.41 0.61
C LEU A 49 2.73 9.08 0.31
N LYS A 50 2.33 9.17 -0.96
CA LYS A 50 0.97 8.79 -1.40
C LYS A 50 0.65 7.31 -1.14
N ARG A 51 1.65 6.44 -1.10
CA ARG A 51 1.49 5.00 -0.92
C ARG A 51 1.53 4.56 0.54
N LEU A 52 1.83 5.46 1.45
CA LEU A 52 1.84 5.15 2.88
C LEU A 52 0.42 4.76 3.35
N VAL A 53 0.35 3.66 4.06
CA VAL A 53 -0.91 3.07 4.52
C VAL A 53 -1.08 3.32 6.02
N PRO A 54 -2.12 4.06 6.46
CA PRO A 54 -2.38 4.23 7.88
C PRO A 54 -2.83 2.91 8.53
N LEU A 55 -2.63 2.81 9.84
CA LEU A 55 -2.90 1.60 10.62
C LEU A 55 -4.32 1.03 10.41
N ALA A 56 -5.33 1.89 10.40
CA ALA A 56 -6.72 1.47 10.23
C ALA A 56 -6.94 0.77 8.88
N LEU A 57 -6.36 1.33 7.81
CA LEU A 57 -6.43 0.72 6.48
C LEU A 57 -5.63 -0.58 6.42
N TRP A 58 -4.46 -0.62 7.04
CA TRP A 58 -3.64 -1.82 7.10
C TRP A 58 -4.34 -2.97 7.83
N ARG A 59 -5.04 -2.71 8.95
CA ARG A 59 -5.87 -3.72 9.63
C ARG A 59 -6.89 -4.32 8.67
N GLY A 60 -7.60 -3.48 7.92
CA GLY A 60 -8.54 -3.93 6.91
C GLY A 60 -7.89 -4.81 5.83
N GLN A 61 -6.73 -4.40 5.32
CA GLN A 61 -5.97 -5.18 4.35
C GLN A 61 -5.52 -6.53 4.90
N LEU A 62 -5.11 -6.59 6.18
CA LEU A 62 -4.74 -7.84 6.84
C LEU A 62 -5.92 -8.80 6.93
N VAL A 63 -7.09 -8.30 7.32
CA VAL A 63 -8.33 -9.11 7.36
C VAL A 63 -8.67 -9.63 5.97
N HIS A 64 -8.66 -8.80 4.95
CA HIS A 64 -8.91 -9.22 3.57
C HIS A 64 -7.90 -10.27 3.10
N TYR A 65 -6.64 -10.14 3.45
CA TYR A 65 -5.61 -11.12 3.12
C TYR A 65 -5.92 -12.48 3.77
N VAL A 66 -6.26 -12.50 5.05
CA VAL A 66 -6.57 -13.73 5.79
C VAL A 66 -7.81 -14.41 5.21
N VAL A 67 -8.89 -13.65 4.97
CA VAL A 67 -10.10 -14.16 4.33
C VAL A 67 -9.80 -14.77 2.95
N SER A 68 -8.99 -14.07 2.14
CA SER A 68 -8.57 -14.58 0.83
C SER A 68 -7.80 -15.91 0.96
N LYS A 69 -6.90 -16.03 1.95
CA LYS A 69 -6.16 -17.28 2.20
C LYS A 69 -7.07 -18.42 2.64
N VAL A 70 -8.05 -18.15 3.49
CA VAL A 70 -9.05 -19.13 3.91
C VAL A 70 -9.84 -19.63 2.70
N LEU A 71 -10.37 -18.73 1.88
CA LEU A 71 -11.14 -19.08 0.69
C LEU A 71 -10.29 -19.86 -0.35
N GLN A 72 -9.05 -19.47 -0.55
CA GLN A 72 -8.13 -20.21 -1.42
C GLN A 72 -7.86 -21.63 -0.88
N SER A 73 -7.65 -21.76 0.42
CA SER A 73 -7.46 -23.08 1.05
C SER A 73 -8.69 -23.96 0.88
N MET A 74 -9.88 -23.42 1.07
CA MET A 74 -11.15 -24.13 0.83
C MET A 74 -11.25 -24.58 -0.63
N LYS A 75 -10.95 -23.72 -1.57
CA LYS A 75 -11.02 -24.04 -3.01
C LYS A 75 -10.02 -25.13 -3.41
N VAL A 76 -8.80 -25.09 -2.90
CA VAL A 76 -7.72 -26.01 -3.31
C VAL A 76 -7.77 -27.32 -2.52
N LYS A 77 -7.98 -27.25 -1.21
CA LYS A 77 -7.92 -28.40 -0.29
C LYS A 77 -9.29 -29.03 0.00
N GLY A 78 -10.38 -28.39 -0.44
CA GLY A 78 -11.74 -28.86 -0.19
C GLY A 78 -12.15 -28.84 1.29
N ARG A 79 -11.40 -28.16 2.17
CA ARG A 79 -11.67 -28.06 3.60
C ARG A 79 -11.53 -26.64 4.13
N VAL A 80 -12.25 -26.33 5.17
CA VAL A 80 -12.07 -25.08 5.92
C VAL A 80 -10.81 -25.22 6.78
N PRO A 81 -9.88 -24.26 6.75
CA PRO A 81 -8.73 -24.24 7.66
C PRO A 81 -9.22 -24.18 9.11
N ASP A 82 -8.51 -24.82 10.00
CA ASP A 82 -8.80 -24.73 11.43
C ASP A 82 -8.32 -23.38 12.02
N ARG A 83 -8.72 -23.12 13.25
CA ARG A 83 -8.38 -21.87 13.94
C ARG A 83 -6.86 -21.65 14.03
N ALA A 84 -6.09 -22.67 14.32
CA ALA A 84 -4.64 -22.57 14.47
C ALA A 84 -3.95 -22.22 13.14
N GLU A 85 -4.43 -22.77 12.02
CA GLU A 85 -3.95 -22.40 10.68
C GLU A 85 -4.24 -20.93 10.37
N VAL A 86 -5.44 -20.45 10.70
CA VAL A 86 -5.84 -19.05 10.46
C VAL A 86 -5.00 -18.10 11.33
N GLU A 87 -4.82 -18.41 12.61
CA GLU A 87 -3.99 -17.64 13.53
C GLU A 87 -2.54 -17.59 13.04
N ARG A 88 -1.99 -18.68 12.57
CA ARG A 88 -0.64 -18.72 11.99
C ARG A 88 -0.53 -17.83 10.75
N TYR A 89 -1.43 -17.93 9.79
CA TYR A 89 -1.42 -17.06 8.60
C TYR A 89 -1.49 -15.57 8.96
N THR A 90 -2.27 -15.27 9.99
CA THR A 90 -2.45 -13.90 10.47
C THR A 90 -1.17 -13.39 11.12
N ALA A 91 -0.58 -14.17 12.03
CA ALA A 91 0.65 -13.81 12.72
C ALA A 91 1.83 -13.65 11.77
N GLU A 92 2.07 -14.62 10.89
CA GLU A 92 3.14 -14.58 9.90
C GLU A 92 3.05 -13.32 9.00
N ARG A 93 1.83 -13.00 8.54
CA ARG A 93 1.62 -11.81 7.70
C ARG A 93 1.78 -10.52 8.48
N PHE A 94 1.25 -10.49 9.70
CA PHE A 94 1.36 -9.34 10.60
C PHE A 94 2.83 -9.02 10.90
N GLU A 95 3.57 -10.00 11.37
CA GLU A 95 4.99 -9.85 11.75
C GLU A 95 5.85 -9.43 10.57
N ALA A 96 5.71 -10.09 9.42
CA ALA A 96 6.45 -9.76 8.22
C ALA A 96 6.20 -8.32 7.73
N GLN A 97 4.95 -7.85 7.81
CA GLN A 97 4.59 -6.50 7.41
C GLN A 97 5.04 -5.46 8.44
N LEU A 98 4.92 -5.77 9.72
CA LEU A 98 5.38 -4.91 10.81
C LEU A 98 6.90 -4.71 10.74
N GLU A 99 7.65 -5.80 10.55
CA GLU A 99 9.10 -5.74 10.40
C GLU A 99 9.51 -4.94 9.16
N PHE A 100 8.86 -5.17 8.03
CA PHE A 100 9.08 -4.42 6.79
C PHE A 100 8.85 -2.91 7.00
N SER A 101 7.78 -2.55 7.70
CA SER A 101 7.45 -1.16 8.00
C SER A 101 8.43 -0.52 8.99
N ARG A 102 8.73 -1.18 10.09
CA ARG A 102 9.71 -0.70 11.10
C ARG A 102 11.10 -0.52 10.52
N GLY A 103 11.54 -1.44 9.68
CA GLY A 103 12.81 -1.37 8.97
C GLY A 103 12.82 -0.35 7.84
N ARG A 104 11.72 0.36 7.58
CA ARG A 104 11.58 1.31 6.46
C ARG A 104 12.00 0.73 5.10
N ARG A 105 11.88 -0.59 4.95
CA ARG A 105 12.29 -1.31 3.74
C ARG A 105 11.52 -0.88 2.51
N TYR A 106 10.33 -0.30 2.68
CA TYR A 106 9.56 0.33 1.61
C TYR A 106 10.29 1.49 0.91
N LEU A 107 11.33 2.07 1.51
CA LEU A 107 12.16 3.10 0.88
C LEU A 107 13.24 2.50 -0.03
N THR A 108 13.75 1.32 0.30
CA THR A 108 14.91 0.69 -0.33
C THR A 108 14.55 -0.54 -1.17
N GLU A 109 13.47 -1.23 -0.81
CA GLU A 109 13.05 -2.50 -1.42
C GLU A 109 11.65 -2.40 -2.01
N PRO A 110 11.43 -1.62 -3.08
CA PRO A 110 10.13 -1.58 -3.74
C PRO A 110 9.82 -2.96 -4.35
N LYS A 111 8.64 -3.50 -4.05
CA LYS A 111 8.17 -4.69 -4.74
C LYS A 111 8.04 -4.40 -6.23
N LYS A 112 8.61 -5.28 -7.03
CA LYS A 112 8.45 -5.26 -8.49
C LYS A 112 7.34 -6.24 -8.88
N ARG A 113 6.44 -5.79 -9.73
CA ARG A 113 5.52 -6.66 -10.45
C ARG A 113 5.68 -6.40 -11.94
N GLY A 114 6.33 -7.32 -12.64
CA GLY A 114 6.75 -7.11 -14.01
C GLY A 114 7.69 -5.90 -14.12
N ASP A 115 7.52 -5.08 -15.14
CA ASP A 115 8.28 -3.82 -15.32
C ASP A 115 7.76 -2.65 -14.47
N ARG A 116 6.70 -2.86 -13.69
CA ARG A 116 6.12 -1.86 -12.78
C ARG A 116 6.61 -2.12 -11.37
N ILE A 117 7.02 -1.07 -10.69
CA ILE A 117 7.27 -1.09 -9.25
C ILE A 117 5.91 -1.06 -8.56
N GLU A 118 5.35 -2.21 -8.25
CA GLU A 118 4.24 -2.29 -7.31
C GLU A 118 4.80 -2.24 -5.90
N VAL A 119 4.54 -1.15 -5.25
CA VAL A 119 4.97 -0.95 -3.88
C VAL A 119 3.76 -1.21 -2.99
N ASP A 120 3.70 -2.39 -2.39
CA ASP A 120 2.90 -2.60 -1.18
C ASP A 120 3.64 -1.91 -0.03
N TRP A 121 3.41 -0.62 0.11
CA TRP A 121 4.10 0.17 1.11
C TRP A 121 3.23 0.26 2.35
N LEU A 122 3.58 -0.57 3.31
CA LEU A 122 3.13 -0.42 4.67
C LEU A 122 4.12 0.48 5.39
N ALA A 123 3.84 1.75 5.40
CA ALA A 123 4.35 2.58 6.46
C ALA A 123 3.25 2.62 7.52
N LEU A 124 3.41 1.80 8.52
CA LEU A 124 2.83 2.08 9.82
C LEU A 124 3.40 3.43 10.21
N VAL A 125 2.55 4.40 10.38
CA VAL A 125 2.96 5.75 10.69
C VAL A 125 3.70 5.69 12.02
N ASP A 126 4.98 6.06 12.02
CA ASP A 126 5.90 5.96 13.16
C ASP A 126 5.33 6.53 14.48
N HIS A 127 4.34 7.45 14.41
CA HIS A 127 3.72 8.04 15.61
C HIS A 127 2.69 7.16 16.32
N GLU A 128 2.22 6.05 15.73
CA GLU A 128 1.31 5.13 16.41
C GLU A 128 2.04 3.98 17.12
N TYR A 129 3.27 3.66 16.69
CA TYR A 129 4.08 2.57 17.24
C TYR A 129 5.52 2.96 17.60
N GLY A 130 5.91 4.20 17.39
CA GLY A 130 7.26 4.73 17.66
C GLY A 130 7.38 5.45 19.00
N ARG A 131 6.41 5.29 19.89
CA ARG A 131 6.47 5.81 21.28
C ARG A 131 6.66 4.67 22.24
#